data_a02fd998f2e1c6533137e18ada4dfaba
#
_entry.id   a02fd998f2e1c6533137e18ada4dfaba
#
_cell.length_a   1.000
_cell.length_b   1.000
_cell.length_c   1.000
_cell.angle_alpha   90.00
_cell.angle_beta   90.00
_cell.angle_gamma   90.00
#
_symmetry.space_group_name_H-M   'P 1'
#
loop_
_entity.id
_entity.type
_entity.pdbx_description
1 polymer ?
#
loop_
_entity_poly.entity_id
_entity_poly.type
_entity_poly.pdbx_seq_one_letter_code
_entity_poly.pdbx_strand_id
1 'polypeptide(L)'
;MLDFPKHSRTGVVLGESIKRILVVDDEENTRIGLSKLLSQEGFEVESDANRNDALDLLAQHKINLVISDINMPDMNGLVFLRELSRKFPSTSVIMITAYGGVESYLEAMNLGAYEYLHKPVRLEELRSVMKKIFNGGSVAQVS
;
A
#
# COMPACT_ATOMS: atom_id res chain seq x y z
N MET A 1 20.55 16.06 14.47
CA MET A 1 20.21 15.65 14.58
C MET A 1 19.81 15.25 14.26
N LEU A 2 19.76 15.31 14.26
CA LEU A 2 19.36 14.73 14.19
C LEU A 2 18.53 14.48 13.69
N ASP A 3 18.29 14.58 13.35
CA ASP A 3 17.48 14.22 12.99
C ASP A 3 16.88 13.59 13.07
N PHE A 4 16.65 13.64 13.63
CA PHE A 4 16.03 13.01 13.92
C PHE A 4 15.11 13.24 14.04
N PRO A 5 14.86 13.64 14.19
CA PRO A 5 13.98 13.49 14.43
C PRO A 5 12.98 13.61 14.04
N LYS A 6 12.75 13.73 13.75
CA LYS A 6 11.75 13.57 13.41
C LYS A 6 11.26 12.66 13.30
N HIS A 7 11.43 12.23 13.39
CA HIS A 7 11.07 11.28 13.41
C HIS A 7 11.26 10.70 14.17
N SER A 8 11.66 10.80 14.64
CA SER A 8 11.82 10.19 15.34
C SER A 8 11.24 10.29 16.20
N ARG A 9 10.96 10.60 16.56
CA ARG A 9 10.44 10.39 17.22
C ARG A 9 9.98 9.83 17.55
N THR A 10 10.02 9.83 17.40
CA THR A 10 9.78 9.08 17.45
C THR A 10 9.81 8.30 17.51
N GLY A 11 9.76 8.61 17.59
CA GLY A 11 9.64 7.45 17.97
C GLY A 11 10.20 6.71 17.56
N VAL A 12 10.81 7.10 17.62
CA VAL A 12 11.55 6.06 17.23
C VAL A 12 11.53 4.95 18.17
N VAL A 13 10.99 3.91 17.77
CA VAL A 13 11.07 2.71 18.51
C VAL A 13 12.34 2.00 18.07
N LEU A 14 13.14 1.62 19.01
CA LEU A 14 14.39 0.99 18.70
C LEU A 14 14.17 -0.29 17.93
N GLY A 15 14.90 -0.44 16.86
CA GLY A 15 14.86 -1.63 16.06
C GLY A 15 13.82 -1.65 14.98
N GLU A 16 12.99 -0.62 14.95
CA GLU A 16 11.98 -0.53 13.91
C GLU A 16 12.40 0.43 12.83
N SER A 17 12.22 0.02 11.59
CA SER A 17 12.48 0.89 10.47
C SER A 17 11.19 1.52 10.00
N ILE A 18 11.33 2.66 9.34
CA ILE A 18 10.20 3.35 8.76
C ILE A 18 9.64 2.51 7.62
N LYS A 19 8.33 2.36 7.60
CA LYS A 19 7.68 1.58 6.56
C LYS A 19 7.51 2.43 5.31
N ARG A 20 7.70 1.79 4.17
CA ARG A 20 7.60 2.46 2.88
C ARG A 20 6.41 1.93 2.11
N ILE A 21 5.62 2.85 1.60
CA ILE A 21 4.39 2.54 0.88
C ILE A 21 4.48 3.09 -0.52
N LEU A 22 4.05 2.31 -1.49
CA LEU A 22 3.96 2.73 -2.88
C LEU A 22 2.49 2.84 -3.28
N VAL A 23 2.10 4.01 -3.75
CA VAL A 23 0.74 4.25 -4.24
C VAL A 23 0.77 4.24 -5.76
N VAL A 24 0.00 3.37 -6.38
CA VAL A 24 -0.05 3.23 -7.84
C VAL A 24 -1.47 3.54 -8.31
N ASP A 25 -1.63 4.65 -9.01
CA ASP A 25 -2.94 5.09 -9.48
C ASP A 25 -2.71 6.08 -10.61
N ASP A 26 -3.45 5.95 -11.70
CA ASP A 26 -3.30 6.88 -12.81
C ASP A 26 -3.97 8.22 -12.52
N GLU A 27 -4.82 8.28 -11.51
CA GLU A 27 -5.50 9.49 -11.12
C GLU A 27 -4.63 10.31 -10.16
N GLU A 28 -4.19 11.46 -10.62
CA GLU A 28 -3.24 12.27 -9.87
C GLU A 28 -3.79 12.68 -8.51
N ASN A 29 -5.06 13.08 -8.47
CA ASN A 29 -5.65 13.54 -7.22
C ASN A 29 -5.67 12.44 -6.16
N THR A 30 -5.94 11.21 -6.57
CA THR A 30 -5.90 10.07 -5.64
C THR A 30 -4.48 9.85 -5.13
N ARG A 31 -3.49 9.86 -6.05
CA ARG A 31 -2.09 9.68 -5.64
C ARG A 31 -1.67 10.75 -4.64
N ILE A 32 -1.96 11.99 -4.94
CA ILE A 32 -1.56 13.12 -4.08
C ILE A 32 -2.25 13.01 -2.73
N GLY A 33 -3.55 12.76 -2.75
CA GLY A 33 -4.33 12.68 -1.51
C GLY A 33 -3.87 11.57 -0.60
N LEU A 34 -3.71 10.37 -1.15
CA LEU A 34 -3.26 9.24 -0.36
C LEU A 34 -1.83 9.43 0.14
N SER A 35 -0.96 9.94 -0.72
CA SER A 35 0.43 10.17 -0.33
C SER A 35 0.52 11.15 0.84
N LYS A 36 -0.28 12.20 0.78
CA LYS A 36 -0.29 13.19 1.83
C LYS A 36 -0.79 12.61 3.15
N LEU A 37 -1.89 11.88 3.10
CA LEU A 37 -2.45 11.26 4.29
C LEU A 37 -1.45 10.28 4.92
N LEU A 38 -0.86 9.45 4.10
CA LEU A 38 0.06 8.43 4.60
C LEU A 38 1.36 9.04 5.13
N SER A 39 1.84 10.08 4.47
CA SER A 39 3.02 10.79 4.98
C SER A 39 2.76 11.40 6.33
N GLN A 40 1.57 11.93 6.54
CA GLN A 40 1.18 12.49 7.83
C GLN A 40 1.11 11.44 8.93
N GLU A 41 0.89 10.18 8.53
CA GLU A 41 0.84 9.07 9.48
C GLU A 41 2.24 8.51 9.78
N GLY A 42 3.28 9.08 9.19
CA GLY A 42 4.66 8.68 9.49
C GLY A 42 5.29 7.70 8.51
N PHE A 43 4.63 7.41 7.41
CA PHE A 43 5.18 6.50 6.41
C PHE A 43 5.99 7.24 5.37
N GLU A 44 6.96 6.56 4.80
CA GLU A 44 7.60 7.05 3.58
C GLU A 44 6.75 6.61 2.41
N VAL A 45 6.42 7.56 1.53
CA VAL A 45 5.48 7.27 0.46
C VAL A 45 6.09 7.63 -0.89
N GLU A 46 6.06 6.66 -1.80
CA GLU A 46 6.37 6.87 -3.20
C GLU A 46 5.08 6.72 -3.97
N SER A 47 5.00 7.31 -5.15
CA SER A 47 3.82 7.13 -5.97
C SER A 47 4.17 7.10 -7.43
N ASP A 48 3.41 6.30 -8.16
CA ASP A 48 3.60 6.15 -9.61
C ASP A 48 2.24 6.08 -10.30
N ALA A 49 2.24 6.54 -11.55
CA ALA A 49 1.02 6.53 -12.34
C ALA A 49 0.88 5.28 -13.18
N ASN A 50 1.94 4.47 -13.29
CA ASN A 50 1.89 3.31 -14.16
C ASN A 50 2.66 2.13 -13.57
N ARG A 51 2.36 0.98 -14.16
CA ARG A 51 2.89 -0.31 -13.70
C ARG A 51 4.41 -0.43 -13.85
N ASN A 52 4.92 -0.01 -14.98
CA ASN A 52 6.34 -0.23 -15.26
C ASN A 52 7.23 0.51 -14.29
N ASP A 53 6.89 1.77 -14.02
CA ASP A 53 7.64 2.56 -13.05
C ASP A 53 7.50 1.98 -11.65
N ALA A 54 6.32 1.49 -11.32
CA ALA A 54 6.10 0.85 -10.02
C ALA A 54 6.95 -0.40 -9.87
N LEU A 55 7.02 -1.23 -10.90
CA LEU A 55 7.82 -2.44 -10.85
C LEU A 55 9.32 -2.14 -10.73
N ASP A 56 9.77 -1.10 -11.43
CA ASP A 56 11.16 -0.67 -11.32
C ASP A 56 11.49 -0.22 -9.90
N LEU A 57 10.59 0.50 -9.30
CA LEU A 57 10.77 0.99 -7.94
C LEU A 57 10.80 -0.18 -6.95
N LEU A 58 9.91 -1.14 -7.13
CA LEU A 58 9.88 -2.33 -6.29
C LEU A 58 11.15 -3.17 -6.42
N ALA A 59 11.75 -3.18 -7.60
CA ALA A 59 12.99 -3.91 -7.82
C ALA A 59 14.18 -3.24 -7.15
N GLN A 60 14.12 -1.93 -6.95
CA GLN A 60 15.24 -1.16 -6.43
C GLN A 60 15.15 -0.86 -4.95
N HIS A 61 13.95 -0.83 -4.39
CA HIS A 61 13.74 -0.44 -3.01
C HIS A 61 12.83 -1.43 -2.32
N LYS A 62 13.03 -1.56 -1.03
CA LYS A 62 12.13 -2.39 -0.23
C LYS A 62 10.86 -1.60 0.02
N ILE A 63 9.76 -2.11 -0.50
CA ILE A 63 8.44 -1.54 -0.30
C ILE A 63 7.65 -2.50 0.59
N ASN A 64 7.08 -1.98 1.65
CA ASN A 64 6.34 -2.82 2.60
C ASN A 64 4.89 -3.03 2.18
N LEU A 65 4.33 -2.03 1.50
CA LEU A 65 2.91 -2.07 1.13
C LEU A 65 2.72 -1.34 -0.19
N VAL A 66 1.96 -1.96 -1.09
CA VAL A 66 1.50 -1.30 -2.32
C VAL A 66 0.01 -1.06 -2.20
N ILE A 67 -0.41 0.15 -2.50
CA ILE A 67 -1.84 0.47 -2.63
C ILE A 67 -2.06 0.80 -4.10
N SER A 68 -2.84 -0.03 -4.78
CA SER A 68 -2.99 0.07 -6.23
C SER A 68 -4.45 0.12 -6.66
N ASP A 69 -4.73 0.99 -7.61
CA ASP A 69 -6.02 0.99 -8.28
C ASP A 69 -6.14 -0.25 -9.17
N ILE A 70 -7.33 -0.80 -9.24
CA ILE A 70 -7.61 -1.92 -10.12
C ILE A 70 -7.78 -1.46 -11.56
N ASN A 71 -8.45 -0.33 -11.73
CA ASN A 71 -8.83 0.14 -13.07
C ASN A 71 -7.93 1.26 -13.53
N MET A 72 -6.88 0.90 -14.26
CA MET A 72 -5.98 1.86 -14.87
C MET A 72 -5.98 1.66 -16.37
N PRO A 73 -5.92 2.74 -17.17
CA PRO A 73 -6.06 2.64 -18.63
C PRO A 73 -5.08 1.69 -19.29
N ASP A 74 -3.84 1.70 -18.84
CA ASP A 74 -2.78 0.95 -19.50
C ASP A 74 -2.59 -0.42 -18.89
N MET A 75 -3.42 -0.79 -17.93
CA MET A 75 -3.11 -1.98 -17.17
C MET A 75 -4.32 -2.48 -16.40
N ASN A 76 -4.50 -3.79 -16.45
CA ASN A 76 -5.43 -4.45 -15.57
C ASN A 76 -4.75 -4.61 -14.21
N GLY A 77 -5.32 -3.98 -13.19
CA GLY A 77 -4.74 -4.03 -11.86
C GLY A 77 -4.65 -5.42 -11.27
N LEU A 78 -5.52 -6.33 -11.71
CA LEU A 78 -5.46 -7.71 -11.23
C LEU A 78 -4.25 -8.44 -11.81
N VAL A 79 -3.88 -8.12 -13.04
CA VAL A 79 -2.64 -8.66 -13.61
C VAL A 79 -1.43 -8.13 -12.85
N PHE A 80 -1.45 -6.86 -12.52
CA PHE A 80 -0.39 -6.25 -11.72
C PHE A 80 -0.30 -6.92 -10.34
N LEU A 81 -1.43 -7.13 -9.69
CA LEU A 81 -1.48 -7.81 -8.39
C LEU A 81 -0.87 -9.20 -8.47
N ARG A 82 -1.22 -9.94 -9.49
CA ARG A 82 -0.67 -11.28 -9.69
C ARG A 82 0.84 -11.22 -9.81
N GLU A 83 1.33 -10.27 -10.57
CA GLU A 83 2.76 -10.07 -10.75
C GLU A 83 3.46 -9.72 -9.44
N LEU A 84 2.86 -8.82 -8.67
CA LEU A 84 3.39 -8.44 -7.37
C LEU A 84 3.45 -9.62 -6.42
N SER A 85 2.40 -10.41 -6.38
CA SER A 85 2.34 -11.56 -5.48
C SER A 85 3.40 -12.58 -5.81
N ARG A 86 3.72 -12.72 -7.08
CA ARG A 86 4.73 -13.67 -7.52
C ARG A 86 6.14 -13.18 -7.31
N LYS A 87 6.40 -11.92 -7.61
CA LYS A 87 7.76 -11.38 -7.61
C LYS A 87 8.16 -10.78 -6.27
N PHE A 88 7.19 -10.25 -5.54
CA PHE A 88 7.46 -9.55 -4.29
C PHE A 88 6.55 -10.07 -3.19
N PRO A 89 6.68 -11.35 -2.82
CA PRO A 89 5.73 -11.97 -1.88
C PRO A 89 5.75 -11.39 -0.48
N SER A 90 6.82 -10.66 -0.11
CA SER A 90 6.85 -10.03 1.22
C SER A 90 6.18 -8.67 1.23
N THR A 91 5.76 -8.17 0.09
CA THR A 91 5.08 -6.88 0.00
C THR A 91 3.58 -7.11 0.06
N SER A 92 2.92 -6.47 1.01
CA SER A 92 1.47 -6.55 1.11
C SER A 92 0.82 -5.65 0.07
N VAL A 93 -0.34 -6.01 -0.41
CA VAL A 93 -1.03 -5.25 -1.45
C VAL A 93 -2.47 -4.97 -1.03
N ILE A 94 -2.84 -3.70 -1.08
CA ILE A 94 -4.24 -3.28 -0.93
C ILE A 94 -4.69 -2.80 -2.30
N MET A 95 -5.79 -3.37 -2.79
CA MET A 95 -6.37 -2.91 -4.04
C MET A 95 -7.46 -1.90 -3.74
N ILE A 96 -7.53 -0.84 -4.55
CA ILE A 96 -8.59 0.16 -4.42
C ILE A 96 -9.30 0.30 -5.76
N THR A 97 -10.57 0.65 -5.71
CA THR A 97 -11.35 0.79 -6.92
C THR A 97 -12.54 1.70 -6.74
N ALA A 98 -12.85 2.47 -7.79
CA ALA A 98 -14.09 3.25 -7.84
C ALA A 98 -15.25 2.37 -8.29
N TYR A 99 -14.95 1.31 -9.05
CA TYR A 99 -15.97 0.45 -9.63
C TYR A 99 -15.59 -1.00 -9.39
N GLY A 100 -16.17 -1.62 -8.40
CA GLY A 100 -15.86 -3.00 -8.14
C GLY A 100 -17.06 -3.75 -7.65
N GLY A 101 -17.14 -5.02 -7.96
CA GLY A 101 -18.20 -5.89 -7.53
C GLY A 101 -17.63 -7.11 -6.82
N VAL A 102 -18.53 -8.05 -6.54
CA VAL A 102 -18.15 -9.24 -5.80
C VAL A 102 -17.12 -10.08 -6.54
N GLU A 103 -17.27 -10.19 -7.86
CA GLU A 103 -16.33 -10.99 -8.64
C GLU A 103 -14.94 -10.42 -8.61
N SER A 104 -14.83 -9.11 -8.73
CA SER A 104 -13.55 -8.42 -8.68
C SER A 104 -12.90 -8.58 -7.31
N TYR A 105 -13.69 -8.48 -6.27
CA TYR A 105 -13.22 -8.68 -4.90
C TYR A 105 -12.66 -10.10 -4.73
N LEU A 106 -13.43 -11.11 -5.12
CA LEU A 106 -13.01 -12.48 -4.96
C LEU A 106 -11.74 -12.78 -5.74
N GLU A 107 -11.67 -12.25 -6.95
CA GLU A 107 -10.49 -12.46 -7.77
C GLU A 107 -9.25 -11.81 -7.17
N ALA A 108 -9.40 -10.59 -6.66
CA ALA A 108 -8.29 -9.90 -6.02
C ALA A 108 -7.79 -10.66 -4.80
N MET A 109 -8.71 -11.14 -3.98
CA MET A 109 -8.31 -11.88 -2.78
C MET A 109 -7.64 -13.21 -3.15
N ASN A 110 -8.12 -13.86 -4.19
CA ASN A 110 -7.49 -15.08 -4.69
C ASN A 110 -6.09 -14.84 -5.23
N LEU A 111 -5.86 -13.68 -5.80
CA LEU A 111 -4.55 -13.34 -6.37
C LEU A 111 -3.56 -12.81 -5.33
N GLY A 112 -3.99 -12.69 -4.08
CA GLY A 112 -3.07 -12.35 -3.01
C GLY A 112 -3.21 -10.97 -2.44
N ALA A 113 -4.27 -10.23 -2.76
CA ALA A 113 -4.49 -8.94 -2.13
C ALA A 113 -4.74 -9.14 -0.64
N TYR A 114 -4.17 -8.26 0.16
CA TYR A 114 -4.44 -8.29 1.59
C TYR A 114 -5.84 -7.75 1.86
N GLU A 115 -6.21 -6.70 1.12
CA GLU A 115 -7.52 -6.09 1.29
C GLU A 115 -7.92 -5.39 0.00
N TYR A 116 -9.18 -5.03 -0.08
CA TYR A 116 -9.82 -4.48 -1.26
C TYR A 116 -10.77 -3.38 -0.80
N LEU A 117 -10.46 -2.14 -1.12
CA LEU A 117 -11.21 -1.01 -0.62
C LEU A 117 -11.86 -0.25 -1.78
N HIS A 118 -12.97 0.42 -1.49
CA HIS A 118 -13.66 1.23 -2.49
C HIS A 118 -13.28 2.69 -2.33
N LYS A 119 -13.16 3.37 -3.44
CA LYS A 119 -12.96 4.82 -3.44
C LYS A 119 -14.28 5.52 -3.14
N PRO A 120 -14.27 6.61 -2.42
CA PRO A 120 -13.11 7.27 -1.82
C PRO A 120 -12.62 6.50 -0.60
N VAL A 121 -11.32 6.35 -0.48
CA VAL A 121 -10.73 5.60 0.61
C VAL A 121 -10.79 6.45 1.87
N ARG A 122 -11.37 5.89 2.93
CA ARG A 122 -11.48 6.60 4.19
C ARG A 122 -10.27 6.33 5.04
N LEU A 123 -9.78 7.36 5.69
CA LEU A 123 -8.57 7.24 6.49
C LEU A 123 -8.72 6.21 7.59
N GLU A 124 -9.86 6.18 8.24
CA GLU A 124 -10.10 5.21 9.31
C GLU A 124 -10.06 3.78 8.82
N GLU A 125 -10.65 3.55 7.65
CA GLU A 125 -10.66 2.24 7.04
C GLU A 125 -9.24 1.82 6.67
N LEU A 126 -8.50 2.73 6.07
CA LEU A 126 -7.13 2.48 5.68
C LEU A 126 -6.25 2.22 6.90
N ARG A 127 -6.41 3.01 7.95
CA ARG A 127 -5.67 2.81 9.20
C ARG A 127 -5.93 1.44 9.78
N SER A 128 -7.17 1.01 9.77
CA SER A 128 -7.54 -0.29 10.31
C SER A 128 -6.83 -1.42 9.57
N VAL A 129 -6.82 -1.35 8.24
CA VAL A 129 -6.16 -2.37 7.44
C VAL A 129 -4.66 -2.33 7.64
N MET A 130 -4.07 -1.15 7.64
CA MET A 130 -2.63 -1.02 7.81
C MET A 130 -2.16 -1.49 9.17
N LYS A 131 -2.98 -1.28 10.18
CA LYS A 131 -2.67 -1.79 11.51
C LYS A 131 -2.57 -3.30 11.49
N LYS A 132 -3.47 -3.96 10.80
CA LYS A 132 -3.41 -5.41 10.66
C LYS A 132 -2.16 -5.86 9.91
N ILE A 133 -1.80 -5.15 8.87
CA ILE A 133 -0.64 -5.51 8.06
C ILE A 133 0.64 -5.37 8.88
N PHE A 134 0.84 -4.23 9.50
CA PHE A 134 2.11 -3.92 10.14
C PHE A 134 2.22 -4.44 11.56
N ASN A 135 1.09 -4.65 12.21
CA ASN A 135 1.08 -5.19 13.55
C ASN A 135 0.42 -6.55 13.60
N GLY A 136 0.26 -7.17 12.42
CA GLY A 136 -0.52 -8.37 12.31
C GLY A 136 -0.03 -9.49 13.19
N GLY A 137 1.28 -9.69 13.22
CA GLY A 137 1.85 -10.72 14.06
C GLY A 137 1.57 -10.48 15.52
N SER A 138 1.77 -9.24 15.96
CA SER A 138 1.51 -8.88 17.33
C SER A 138 0.04 -9.00 17.68
N VAL A 139 -0.81 -8.52 16.79
CA VAL A 139 -2.24 -8.58 17.02
C VAL A 139 -2.72 -10.02 17.09
N ALA A 140 -2.24 -10.83 16.17
CA ALA A 140 -2.62 -12.22 16.15
C ALA A 140 -2.17 -12.94 17.40
N GLN A 141 -1.03 -12.55 17.93
CA GLN A 141 -0.52 -13.17 19.14
C GLN A 141 -1.32 -12.78 20.37
N VAL A 142 -1.77 -11.55 20.38
CA VAL A 142 -2.50 -11.03 21.52
C VAL A 142 -3.91 -11.52 21.54
N SER A 143 -4.47 -11.69 20.38
CA SER A 143 -5.85 -12.16 20.32
C SER A 143 -5.94 -13.66 20.53
#